data_18eded588595dd4dd5fc8d657cca22a4
#
_entry.id   18eded588595dd4dd5fc8d657cca22a4
#
_cell.length_a   1.000
_cell.length_b   1.000
_cell.length_c   1.000
_cell.angle_alpha   90.00
_cell.angle_beta   90.00
_cell.angle_gamma   90.00
#
_symmetry.space_group_name_H-M   'P 1'
#
loop_
_entity.id
_entity.type
_entity.pdbx_description
1 polymer ?
#
loop_
_entity_poly.entity_id
_entity_poly.type
_entity_poly.pdbx_seq_one_letter_code
_entity_poly.pdbx_strand_id
1 'polypeptide(L)'
;MPELPVIQSATPARADAARNRARIMAAAERLFAERGAHATTMEDIASAAGVGKGTVFRRFGDRASLVFALLDQTERDFQEAILRGPPPLGPGAPPADRLMAFGEAMLDRLERDGELLLETEAHVGQWQRSRPYAALWLHVNALLEEALPHADREYLTDVLLAALSPGAFHHQRHVRGLPLERIKAGFADLVARVVNA
;
A
#
# COMPACT_ATOMS: atom_id res chain seq x y z
N MET A 1 14.42 39.61 21.27
CA MET A 1 14.07 38.20 21.10
C MET A 1 13.19 38.12 19.87
N PRO A 2 13.56 37.31 18.84
CA PRO A 2 12.67 37.18 17.69
C PRO A 2 11.45 36.36 18.09
N GLU A 3 10.25 36.88 17.80
CA GLU A 3 9.00 36.15 17.95
C GLU A 3 8.97 34.94 17.01
N LEU A 4 8.69 33.78 17.57
CA LEU A 4 8.47 32.55 16.80
C LEU A 4 7.20 32.71 15.96
N PRO A 5 7.20 32.26 14.66
CA PRO A 5 6.02 32.37 13.84
C PRO A 5 4.91 31.49 14.41
N VAL A 6 3.76 32.11 14.72
CA VAL A 6 2.53 31.43 15.13
C VAL A 6 2.10 30.53 13.98
N ILE A 7 2.06 29.20 14.22
CA ILE A 7 1.48 28.22 13.29
C ILE A 7 0.02 28.62 13.09
N GLN A 8 -0.31 29.17 11.92
CA GLN A 8 -1.67 29.55 11.57
C GLN A 8 -2.55 28.30 11.59
N SER A 9 -3.50 28.21 12.51
CA SER A 9 -4.56 27.22 12.52
C SER A 9 -5.26 27.20 11.15
N ALA A 10 -5.49 26.00 10.60
CA ALA A 10 -6.14 25.85 9.30
C ALA A 10 -7.45 26.63 9.26
N THR A 11 -7.64 27.47 8.25
CA THR A 11 -8.90 28.22 8.09
C THR A 11 -10.07 27.23 8.01
N PRO A 12 -11.28 27.60 8.53
CA PRO A 12 -12.46 26.71 8.51
C PRO A 12 -12.71 26.06 7.14
N ALA A 13 -12.53 26.79 6.06
CA ALA A 13 -12.68 26.30 4.69
C ALA A 13 -11.64 25.20 4.32
N ARG A 14 -10.42 25.29 4.83
CA ARG A 14 -9.39 24.24 4.61
C ARG A 14 -9.71 22.99 5.43
N ALA A 15 -10.21 23.13 6.64
CA ALA A 15 -10.64 22.01 7.48
C ALA A 15 -11.85 21.29 6.87
N ASP A 16 -12.84 22.01 6.34
CA ASP A 16 -13.99 21.43 5.61
C ASP A 16 -13.57 20.72 4.34
N ALA A 17 -12.63 21.29 3.60
CA ALA A 17 -12.08 20.67 2.41
C ALA A 17 -11.33 19.38 2.73
N ALA A 18 -10.58 19.33 3.82
CA ALA A 18 -9.88 18.11 4.27
C ALA A 18 -10.87 17.04 4.74
N ARG A 19 -11.90 17.41 5.51
CA ARG A 19 -12.97 16.48 5.92
C ARG A 19 -13.72 15.88 4.72
N ASN A 20 -14.09 16.71 3.75
CA ASN A 20 -14.77 16.23 2.54
C ASN A 20 -13.87 15.30 1.71
N ARG A 21 -12.56 15.60 1.60
CA ARG A 21 -11.61 14.70 0.96
C ARG A 21 -11.57 13.34 1.66
N ALA A 22 -11.42 13.30 2.96
CA ALA A 22 -11.39 12.08 3.76
C ALA A 22 -12.69 11.26 3.60
N ARG A 23 -13.86 11.90 3.61
CA ARG A 23 -15.16 11.25 3.40
C ARG A 23 -15.26 10.62 2.00
N ILE A 24 -14.82 11.31 0.96
CA ILE A 24 -14.83 10.81 -0.42
C ILE A 24 -13.90 9.59 -0.54
N MET A 25 -12.69 9.66 0.00
CA MET A 25 -11.72 8.56 -0.03
C MET A 25 -12.24 7.33 0.72
N ALA A 26 -12.75 7.50 1.94
CA ALA A 26 -13.34 6.40 2.72
C ALA A 26 -14.56 5.75 2.03
N ALA A 27 -15.39 6.54 1.36
CA ALA A 27 -16.51 6.03 0.58
C ALA A 27 -16.05 5.24 -0.66
N ALA A 28 -15.02 5.73 -1.37
CA ALA A 28 -14.46 5.06 -2.52
C ALA A 28 -13.79 3.73 -2.13
N GLU A 29 -12.97 3.73 -1.09
CA GLU A 29 -12.31 2.53 -0.56
C GLU A 29 -13.33 1.44 -0.21
N ARG A 30 -14.38 1.80 0.54
CA ARG A 30 -15.45 0.87 0.90
C ARG A 30 -16.18 0.32 -0.33
N LEU A 31 -16.57 1.17 -1.27
CA LEU A 31 -17.31 0.75 -2.47
C LEU A 31 -16.46 -0.13 -3.39
N PHE A 32 -15.15 0.15 -3.51
CA PHE A 32 -14.24 -0.69 -4.27
C PHE A 32 -14.07 -2.07 -3.63
N ALA A 33 -14.00 -2.14 -2.30
CA ALA A 33 -13.95 -3.41 -1.56
C ALA A 33 -15.26 -4.21 -1.68
N GLU A 34 -16.43 -3.54 -1.68
CA GLU A 34 -17.75 -4.19 -1.72
C GLU A 34 -18.15 -4.68 -3.13
N ARG A 35 -17.80 -3.92 -4.18
CA ARG A 35 -18.35 -4.11 -5.54
C ARG A 35 -17.29 -4.24 -6.63
N GLY A 36 -16.02 -4.09 -6.28
CA GLY A 36 -14.92 -3.95 -7.22
C GLY A 36 -14.82 -2.53 -7.81
N ALA A 37 -13.64 -2.20 -8.26
CA ALA A 37 -13.35 -0.88 -8.82
C ALA A 37 -14.15 -0.62 -10.10
N HIS A 38 -14.24 -1.61 -10.99
CA HIS A 38 -14.93 -1.45 -12.28
C HIS A 38 -16.45 -1.18 -12.15
N ALA A 39 -17.10 -1.72 -11.12
CA ALA A 39 -18.55 -1.56 -10.90
C ALA A 39 -18.90 -0.28 -10.12
N THR A 40 -17.93 0.53 -9.70
CA THR A 40 -18.14 1.72 -8.89
C THR A 40 -17.96 3.00 -9.70
N THR A 41 -18.98 3.87 -9.70
CA THR A 41 -18.97 5.15 -10.40
C THR A 41 -18.61 6.31 -9.48
N MET A 42 -18.22 7.46 -10.05
CA MET A 42 -18.00 8.71 -9.30
C MET A 42 -19.29 9.22 -8.63
N GLU A 43 -20.45 8.92 -9.20
CA GLU A 43 -21.77 9.21 -8.65
C GLU A 43 -22.06 8.39 -7.39
N ASP A 44 -21.76 7.09 -7.43
CA ASP A 44 -21.92 6.21 -6.27
C ASP A 44 -21.06 6.69 -5.10
N ILE A 45 -19.80 7.06 -5.41
CA ILE A 45 -18.87 7.61 -4.41
C ILE A 45 -19.37 8.92 -3.84
N ALA A 46 -19.88 9.84 -4.67
CA ALA A 46 -20.46 11.11 -4.20
C ALA A 46 -21.65 10.89 -3.27
N SER A 47 -22.55 9.99 -3.66
CA SER A 47 -23.73 9.61 -2.88
C SER A 47 -23.32 9.00 -1.53
N ALA A 48 -22.40 8.03 -1.54
CA ALA A 48 -21.93 7.35 -0.34
C ALA A 48 -21.13 8.28 0.60
N ALA A 49 -20.42 9.26 0.05
CA ALA A 49 -19.71 10.29 0.81
C ALA A 49 -20.65 11.40 1.33
N GLY A 50 -21.90 11.46 0.91
CA GLY A 50 -22.83 12.52 1.25
C GLY A 50 -22.39 13.90 0.75
N VAL A 51 -21.81 13.95 -0.49
CA VAL A 51 -21.37 15.19 -1.14
C VAL A 51 -21.95 15.28 -2.55
N GLY A 52 -22.05 16.50 -3.09
CA GLY A 52 -22.48 16.67 -4.48
C GLY A 52 -21.44 16.12 -5.48
N LYS A 53 -21.90 15.52 -6.61
CA LYS A 53 -21.05 15.03 -7.72
C LYS A 53 -20.00 16.07 -8.14
N GLY A 54 -20.39 17.34 -8.30
CA GLY A 54 -19.49 18.44 -8.64
C GLY A 54 -18.35 18.65 -7.62
N THR A 55 -18.58 18.28 -6.36
CA THR A 55 -17.52 18.35 -5.32
C THR A 55 -16.47 17.28 -5.53
N VAL A 56 -16.86 16.07 -5.90
CA VAL A 56 -15.93 14.96 -6.21
C VAL A 56 -15.09 15.34 -7.42
N PHE A 57 -15.72 15.73 -8.54
CA PHE A 57 -15.02 16.12 -9.77
C PHE A 57 -14.09 17.31 -9.57
N ARG A 58 -14.52 18.35 -8.84
CA ARG A 58 -13.66 19.51 -8.55
C ARG A 58 -12.43 19.12 -7.72
N ARG A 59 -12.54 18.08 -6.87
CA ARG A 59 -11.49 17.68 -5.94
C ARG A 59 -10.48 16.72 -6.56
N PHE A 60 -10.93 15.78 -7.38
CA PHE A 60 -10.12 14.70 -7.91
C PHE A 60 -9.97 14.76 -9.45
N GLY A 61 -10.81 15.52 -10.14
CA GLY A 61 -10.82 15.59 -11.60
C GLY A 61 -11.58 14.43 -12.22
N ASP A 62 -10.99 13.26 -12.24
CA ASP A 62 -11.56 12.05 -12.81
C ASP A 62 -11.39 10.84 -11.88
N ARG A 63 -11.89 9.69 -12.34
CA ARG A 63 -11.82 8.42 -11.60
C ARG A 63 -10.38 7.93 -11.40
N ALA A 64 -9.55 8.05 -12.43
CA ALA A 64 -8.17 7.60 -12.36
C ALA A 64 -7.39 8.38 -11.30
N SER A 65 -7.56 9.69 -11.26
CA SER A 65 -6.96 10.57 -10.24
C SER A 65 -7.45 10.25 -8.82
N LEU A 66 -8.71 9.83 -8.65
CA LEU A 66 -9.22 9.36 -7.35
C LEU A 66 -8.56 8.03 -6.94
N VAL A 67 -8.45 7.07 -7.86
CA VAL A 67 -7.76 5.79 -7.63
C VAL A 67 -6.30 6.04 -7.24
N PHE A 68 -5.57 6.88 -7.97
CA PHE A 68 -4.20 7.24 -7.61
C PHE A 68 -4.10 7.87 -6.23
N ALA A 69 -5.05 8.74 -5.86
CA ALA A 69 -5.05 9.35 -4.54
C ALA A 69 -5.29 8.34 -3.41
N LEU A 70 -6.08 7.28 -3.65
CA LEU A 70 -6.29 6.19 -2.71
C LEU A 70 -5.02 5.34 -2.57
N LEU A 71 -4.43 4.92 -3.67
CA LEU A 71 -3.20 4.13 -3.64
C LEU A 71 -2.03 4.88 -2.96
N ASP A 72 -1.92 6.19 -3.18
CA ASP A 72 -0.93 7.04 -2.53
C ASP A 72 -1.17 7.15 -1.00
N GLN A 73 -2.43 7.14 -0.57
CA GLN A 73 -2.75 7.14 0.86
C GLN A 73 -2.43 5.79 1.50
N THR A 74 -2.87 4.69 0.92
CA THR A 74 -2.58 3.34 1.44
C THR A 74 -1.09 3.05 1.46
N GLU A 75 -0.34 3.57 0.48
CA GLU A 75 1.12 3.49 0.45
C GLU A 75 1.78 4.22 1.62
N ARG A 76 1.34 5.46 1.90
CA ARG A 76 1.87 6.23 3.03
C ARG A 76 1.57 5.56 4.36
N ASP A 77 0.36 5.05 4.54
CA ASP A 77 -0.06 4.36 5.76
C ASP A 77 0.78 3.08 5.97
N PHE A 78 1.06 2.36 4.88
CA PHE A 78 1.92 1.19 4.91
C PHE A 78 3.38 1.56 5.26
N GLN A 79 3.93 2.59 4.63
CA GLN A 79 5.28 3.09 4.94
C GLN A 79 5.38 3.57 6.39
N GLU A 80 4.38 4.26 6.90
CA GLU A 80 4.34 4.68 8.31
C GLU A 80 4.33 3.46 9.24
N ALA A 81 3.56 2.41 8.91
CA ALA A 81 3.51 1.18 9.71
C ALA A 81 4.86 0.45 9.76
N ILE A 82 5.58 0.34 8.64
CA ILE A 82 6.89 -0.33 8.62
C ILE A 82 8.00 0.50 9.27
N LEU A 83 7.87 1.83 9.29
CA LEU A 83 8.91 2.74 9.83
C LEU A 83 8.69 3.08 11.31
N ARG A 84 7.43 3.20 11.76
CA ARG A 84 7.06 3.71 13.09
C ARG A 84 5.95 2.94 13.78
N GLY A 85 5.38 1.94 13.13
CA GLY A 85 4.35 1.09 13.70
C GLY A 85 4.87 0.19 14.82
N PRO A 86 3.97 -0.54 15.48
CA PRO A 86 4.37 -1.52 16.50
C PRO A 86 5.07 -2.73 15.87
N PRO A 87 5.93 -3.43 16.65
CA PRO A 87 6.47 -4.71 16.23
C PRO A 87 5.34 -5.76 16.06
N PRO A 88 5.50 -6.80 15.19
CA PRO A 88 6.73 -7.12 14.46
C PRO A 88 6.90 -6.35 13.14
N LEU A 89 5.89 -5.67 12.58
CA LEU A 89 6.00 -4.94 11.32
C LEU A 89 6.91 -3.72 11.45
N GLY A 90 6.71 -2.92 12.48
CA GLY A 90 7.57 -1.78 12.82
C GLY A 90 8.86 -2.18 13.51
N PRO A 91 9.66 -1.18 13.94
CA PRO A 91 10.93 -1.40 14.63
C PRO A 91 10.76 -2.12 15.97
N GLY A 92 11.80 -2.87 16.41
CA GLY A 92 11.87 -3.50 17.73
C GLY A 92 11.71 -5.02 17.75
N ALA A 93 11.44 -5.65 16.60
CA ALA A 93 11.48 -7.10 16.43
C ALA A 93 12.74 -7.54 15.66
N PRO A 94 13.14 -8.83 15.75
CA PRO A 94 14.22 -9.39 14.94
C PRO A 94 13.97 -9.20 13.43
N PRO A 95 15.02 -9.03 12.60
CA PRO A 95 14.86 -8.80 11.17
C PRO A 95 14.03 -9.85 10.43
N ALA A 96 14.18 -11.13 10.79
CA ALA A 96 13.40 -12.23 10.23
C ALA A 96 11.90 -12.08 10.50
N ASP A 97 11.54 -11.75 11.74
CA ASP A 97 10.14 -11.54 12.13
C ASP A 97 9.55 -10.33 11.41
N ARG A 98 10.34 -9.27 11.25
CA ARG A 98 9.94 -8.08 10.49
C ARG A 98 9.75 -8.38 9.01
N LEU A 99 10.60 -9.19 8.38
CA LEU A 99 10.45 -9.63 6.99
C LEU A 99 9.18 -10.46 6.79
N MET A 100 8.88 -11.38 7.72
CA MET A 100 7.64 -12.18 7.68
C MET A 100 6.41 -11.27 7.83
N ALA A 101 6.40 -10.37 8.82
CA ALA A 101 5.31 -9.43 9.03
C ALA A 101 5.13 -8.45 7.86
N PHE A 102 6.22 -8.00 7.24
CA PHE A 102 6.18 -7.18 6.03
C PHE A 102 5.48 -7.93 4.89
N GLY A 103 5.86 -9.19 4.63
CA GLY A 103 5.23 -10.00 3.60
C GLY A 103 3.75 -10.25 3.86
N GLU A 104 3.37 -10.55 5.10
CA GLU A 104 1.98 -10.72 5.50
C GLU A 104 1.16 -9.45 5.25
N ALA A 105 1.62 -8.32 5.75
CA ALA A 105 0.96 -7.03 5.57
C ALA A 105 0.88 -6.60 4.09
N MET A 106 1.91 -6.92 3.30
CA MET A 106 1.88 -6.66 1.85
C MET A 106 0.87 -7.54 1.13
N LEU A 107 0.73 -8.82 1.51
CA LEU A 107 -0.26 -9.74 0.95
C LEU A 107 -1.69 -9.34 1.33
N ASP A 108 -1.91 -8.84 2.56
CA ASP A 108 -3.20 -8.27 2.97
C ASP A 108 -3.56 -7.01 2.16
N ARG A 109 -2.56 -6.19 1.86
CA ARG A 109 -2.73 -5.03 1.00
C ARG A 109 -3.07 -5.45 -0.43
N LEU A 110 -2.40 -6.46 -0.98
CA LEU A 110 -2.68 -6.98 -2.32
C LEU A 110 -4.06 -7.63 -2.42
N GLU A 111 -4.55 -8.29 -1.38
CA GLU A 111 -5.92 -8.82 -1.32
C GLU A 111 -6.96 -7.69 -1.37
N ARG A 112 -6.69 -6.57 -0.70
CA ARG A 112 -7.60 -5.42 -0.64
C ARG A 112 -7.53 -4.54 -1.88
N ASP A 113 -6.33 -4.23 -2.36
CA ASP A 113 -6.06 -3.19 -3.35
C ASP A 113 -5.53 -3.75 -4.69
N GLY A 114 -5.36 -5.07 -4.80
CA GLY A 114 -4.64 -5.73 -5.91
C GLY A 114 -5.25 -5.45 -7.29
N GLU A 115 -6.57 -5.39 -7.41
CA GLU A 115 -7.23 -5.03 -8.68
C GLU A 115 -6.86 -3.60 -9.11
N LEU A 116 -6.85 -2.64 -8.17
CA LEU A 116 -6.46 -1.25 -8.45
C LEU A 116 -4.97 -1.15 -8.83
N LEU A 117 -4.13 -1.93 -8.17
CA LEU A 117 -2.70 -1.99 -8.45
C LEU A 117 -2.44 -2.58 -9.84
N LEU A 118 -3.16 -3.64 -10.23
CA LEU A 118 -3.06 -4.23 -11.57
C LEU A 118 -3.50 -3.25 -12.68
N GLU A 119 -4.58 -2.49 -12.47
CA GLU A 119 -5.00 -1.45 -13.41
C GLU A 119 -3.88 -0.42 -13.66
N THR A 120 -3.11 -0.09 -12.61
CA THR A 120 -1.98 0.84 -12.72
C THR A 120 -0.72 0.20 -13.32
N GLU A 121 -0.51 -1.11 -13.13
CA GLU A 121 0.60 -1.89 -13.71
C GLU A 121 0.45 -2.16 -15.21
N ALA A 122 -0.74 -2.08 -15.79
CA ALA A 122 -0.97 -2.25 -17.23
C ALA A 122 -0.12 -1.28 -18.09
N HIS A 123 0.51 -0.30 -17.48
CA HIS A 123 1.56 0.54 -18.05
C HIS A 123 2.96 -0.02 -17.70
N VAL A 124 3.20 -1.24 -18.12
CA VAL A 124 4.36 -2.15 -17.96
C VAL A 124 5.69 -1.48 -17.56
N GLY A 125 6.29 -1.97 -16.47
CA GLY A 125 7.64 -1.60 -16.03
C GLY A 125 7.71 -0.33 -15.17
N GLN A 126 6.58 0.30 -14.85
CA GLN A 126 6.58 1.50 -14.01
C GLN A 126 6.62 1.20 -12.51
N TRP A 127 6.15 0.01 -12.08
CA TRP A 127 6.16 -0.36 -10.66
C TRP A 127 7.56 -0.35 -10.07
N GLN A 128 8.52 -1.10 -10.66
CA GLN A 128 9.91 -1.15 -10.19
C GLN A 128 10.67 0.19 -10.30
N ARG A 129 10.15 1.14 -11.10
CA ARG A 129 10.71 2.51 -11.22
C ARG A 129 9.98 3.53 -10.35
N SER A 130 8.95 3.10 -9.62
CA SER A 130 8.17 4.00 -8.78
C SER A 130 8.88 4.31 -7.46
N ARG A 131 8.60 5.49 -6.89
CA ARG A 131 9.10 5.85 -5.56
C ARG A 131 8.62 4.90 -4.45
N PRO A 132 7.35 4.44 -4.46
CA PRO A 132 6.89 3.42 -3.52
C PRO A 132 7.75 2.15 -3.55
N TYR A 133 8.00 1.58 -4.73
CA TYR A 133 8.85 0.39 -4.85
C TYR A 133 10.25 0.61 -4.29
N ALA A 134 10.86 1.75 -4.57
CA ALA A 134 12.19 2.06 -4.04
C ALA A 134 12.23 2.10 -2.50
N ALA A 135 11.17 2.60 -1.86
CA ALA A 135 11.07 2.61 -0.40
C ALA A 135 10.92 1.19 0.18
N LEU A 136 10.10 0.34 -0.45
CA LEU A 136 9.94 -1.07 -0.07
C LEU A 136 11.26 -1.84 -0.27
N TRP A 137 11.93 -1.60 -1.39
CA TRP A 137 13.22 -2.20 -1.70
C TRP A 137 14.28 -1.86 -0.64
N LEU A 138 14.41 -0.57 -0.30
CA LEU A 138 15.33 -0.12 0.74
C LEU A 138 15.02 -0.75 2.10
N HIS A 139 13.73 -0.87 2.46
CA HIS A 139 13.31 -1.47 3.71
C HIS A 139 13.68 -2.95 3.79
N VAL A 140 13.34 -3.75 2.78
CA VAL A 140 13.66 -5.18 2.72
C VAL A 140 15.16 -5.39 2.67
N ASN A 141 15.89 -4.59 1.88
CA ASN A 141 17.35 -4.68 1.79
C ASN A 141 18.04 -4.41 3.13
N ALA A 142 17.57 -3.40 3.89
CA ALA A 142 18.10 -3.11 5.22
C ALA A 142 17.86 -4.26 6.22
N LEU A 143 16.67 -4.88 6.19
CA LEU A 143 16.37 -6.04 7.04
C LEU A 143 17.24 -7.26 6.68
N LEU A 144 17.48 -7.48 5.39
CA LEU A 144 18.38 -8.55 4.93
C LEU A 144 19.86 -8.26 5.30
N GLU A 145 20.29 -6.99 5.30
CA GLU A 145 21.62 -6.61 5.76
C GLU A 145 21.86 -6.97 7.24
N GLU A 146 20.84 -6.75 8.08
CA GLU A 146 20.88 -7.13 9.49
C GLU A 146 20.82 -8.66 9.70
N ALA A 147 20.00 -9.37 8.90
CA ALA A 147 19.81 -10.80 9.04
C ALA A 147 20.93 -11.63 8.40
N LEU A 148 21.47 -11.19 7.26
CA LEU A 148 22.37 -11.95 6.39
C LEU A 148 23.49 -11.06 5.84
N PRO A 149 24.45 -10.61 6.67
CA PRO A 149 25.46 -9.62 6.28
C PRO A 149 26.42 -10.08 5.16
N HIS A 150 26.47 -11.39 4.86
CA HIS A 150 27.37 -11.98 3.86
C HIS A 150 26.65 -12.50 2.60
N ALA A 151 25.32 -12.37 2.53
CA ALA A 151 24.53 -12.83 1.38
C ALA A 151 24.48 -11.76 0.27
N ASP A 152 24.12 -12.20 -0.94
CA ASP A 152 23.73 -11.30 -2.02
C ASP A 152 22.33 -10.72 -1.73
N ARG A 153 22.30 -9.73 -0.83
CA ARG A 153 21.06 -9.13 -0.35
C ARG A 153 20.28 -8.39 -1.43
N GLU A 154 20.96 -7.84 -2.46
CA GLU A 154 20.28 -7.14 -3.54
C GLU A 154 19.44 -8.12 -4.34
N TYR A 155 20.03 -9.24 -4.75
CA TYR A 155 19.31 -10.31 -5.44
C TYR A 155 18.17 -10.89 -4.58
N LEU A 156 18.42 -11.14 -3.30
CA LEU A 156 17.38 -11.65 -2.38
C LEU A 156 16.24 -10.65 -2.19
N THR A 157 16.53 -9.34 -2.13
CA THR A 157 15.52 -8.29 -2.07
C THR A 157 14.62 -8.33 -3.30
N ASP A 158 15.22 -8.42 -4.48
CA ASP A 158 14.47 -8.49 -5.74
C ASP A 158 13.60 -9.75 -5.81
N VAL A 159 14.10 -10.91 -5.38
CA VAL A 159 13.34 -12.17 -5.34
C VAL A 159 12.15 -12.08 -4.37
N LEU A 160 12.36 -11.57 -3.16
CA LEU A 160 11.30 -11.44 -2.16
C LEU A 160 10.21 -10.47 -2.63
N LEU A 161 10.59 -9.33 -3.20
CA LEU A 161 9.64 -8.36 -3.73
C LEU A 161 8.94 -8.86 -5.01
N ALA A 162 9.60 -9.64 -5.85
CA ALA A 162 8.96 -10.27 -7.00
C ALA A 162 7.85 -11.24 -6.57
N ALA A 163 8.05 -12.00 -5.49
CA ALA A 163 7.03 -12.87 -4.92
C ALA A 163 5.81 -12.09 -4.36
N LEU A 164 5.99 -10.85 -3.98
CA LEU A 164 4.97 -9.92 -3.47
C LEU A 164 4.45 -8.94 -4.55
N SER A 165 4.75 -9.19 -5.83
CA SER A 165 4.24 -8.34 -6.90
C SER A 165 2.73 -8.55 -7.12
N PRO A 166 1.96 -7.51 -7.53
CA PRO A 166 0.54 -7.65 -7.86
C PRO A 166 0.28 -8.75 -8.89
N GLY A 167 1.11 -8.87 -9.92
CA GLY A 167 0.99 -9.92 -10.94
C GLY A 167 1.17 -11.34 -10.39
N ALA A 168 2.19 -11.57 -9.55
CA ALA A 168 2.41 -12.86 -8.89
C ALA A 168 1.26 -13.21 -7.96
N PHE A 169 0.81 -12.26 -7.15
CA PHE A 169 -0.32 -12.42 -6.25
C PHE A 169 -1.61 -12.75 -7.02
N HIS A 170 -1.95 -11.97 -8.05
CA HIS A 170 -3.13 -12.20 -8.87
C HIS A 170 -3.12 -13.61 -9.48
N HIS A 171 -1.99 -14.05 -10.03
CA HIS A 171 -1.85 -15.40 -10.57
C HIS A 171 -2.10 -16.48 -9.50
N GLN A 172 -1.50 -16.35 -8.32
CA GLN A 172 -1.68 -17.33 -7.24
C GLN A 172 -3.11 -17.32 -6.70
N ARG A 173 -3.67 -16.15 -6.45
CA ARG A 173 -4.96 -15.95 -5.78
C ARG A 173 -6.15 -16.23 -6.71
N HIS A 174 -6.15 -15.68 -7.92
CA HIS A 174 -7.31 -15.68 -8.82
C HIS A 174 -7.19 -16.67 -9.98
N VAL A 175 -5.99 -16.94 -10.50
CA VAL A 175 -5.82 -17.93 -11.57
C VAL A 175 -5.66 -19.35 -11.01
N ARG A 176 -4.83 -19.52 -9.96
CA ARG A 176 -4.63 -20.82 -9.31
C ARG A 176 -5.63 -21.11 -8.18
N GLY A 177 -6.37 -20.12 -7.71
CA GLY A 177 -7.38 -20.28 -6.65
C GLY A 177 -6.79 -20.57 -5.27
N LEU A 178 -5.54 -20.17 -4.99
CA LEU A 178 -4.92 -20.44 -3.69
C LEU A 178 -5.56 -19.55 -2.61
N PRO A 179 -5.90 -20.10 -1.42
CA PRO A 179 -6.34 -19.30 -0.30
C PRO A 179 -5.25 -18.32 0.15
N LEU A 180 -5.63 -17.12 0.60
CA LEU A 180 -4.70 -16.08 1.08
C LEU A 180 -3.75 -16.61 2.14
N GLU A 181 -4.26 -17.36 3.12
CA GLU A 181 -3.47 -17.95 4.21
C GLU A 181 -2.38 -18.91 3.70
N ARG A 182 -2.65 -19.65 2.62
CA ARG A 182 -1.64 -20.49 1.99
C ARG A 182 -0.54 -19.68 1.32
N ILE A 183 -0.89 -18.55 0.71
CA ILE A 183 0.08 -17.65 0.07
C ILE A 183 0.96 -17.01 1.15
N LYS A 184 0.36 -16.54 2.25
CA LYS A 184 1.08 -16.00 3.41
C LYS A 184 2.04 -17.04 4.02
N ALA A 185 1.55 -18.26 4.28
CA ALA A 185 2.38 -19.34 4.80
C ALA A 185 3.54 -19.70 3.87
N GLY A 186 3.30 -19.69 2.54
CA GLY A 186 4.35 -19.92 1.55
C GLY A 186 5.42 -18.85 1.53
N PHE A 187 5.02 -17.59 1.70
CA PHE A 187 5.99 -16.49 1.81
C PHE A 187 6.79 -16.57 3.13
N ALA A 188 6.14 -16.87 4.24
CA ALA A 188 6.81 -17.06 5.52
C ALA A 188 7.84 -18.22 5.48
N ASP A 189 7.49 -19.36 4.85
CA ASP A 189 8.44 -20.47 4.62
C ASP A 189 9.61 -20.05 3.74
N LEU A 190 9.38 -19.26 2.69
CA LEU A 190 10.44 -18.70 1.85
C LEU A 190 11.41 -17.84 2.68
N VAL A 191 10.89 -16.90 3.47
CA VAL A 191 11.71 -16.04 4.34
C VAL A 191 12.50 -16.89 5.33
N ALA A 192 11.85 -17.88 5.98
CA ALA A 192 12.52 -18.75 6.94
C ALA A 192 13.67 -19.53 6.30
N ARG A 193 13.54 -20.02 5.07
CA ARG A 193 14.62 -20.72 4.34
C ARG A 193 15.74 -19.78 3.95
N VAL A 194 15.42 -18.54 3.55
CA VAL A 194 16.42 -17.53 3.18
C VAL A 194 17.24 -17.13 4.40
N VAL A 195 16.60 -16.92 5.56
CA VAL A 195 17.28 -16.40 6.76
C VAL A 195 18.03 -17.47 7.54
N ASN A 196 17.65 -18.77 7.38
CA ASN A 196 18.30 -19.88 8.11
C ASN A 196 19.24 -20.70 7.20
N ALA A 197 19.52 -20.24 5.98
CA ALA A 197 20.47 -20.89 5.08
C ALA A 197 21.91 -20.48 5.41
#